data_3d08e74935231062faae5b1584099446
#
_entry.id   3d08e74935231062faae5b1584099446
#
_cell.length_a   1.000
_cell.length_b   1.000
_cell.length_c   1.000
_cell.angle_alpha   90.00
_cell.angle_beta   90.00
_cell.angle_gamma   90.00
#
_symmetry.space_group_name_H-M   'P 1'
#
loop_
_entity.id
_entity.type
_entity.pdbx_description
1 polymer ?
#
loop_
_entity_poly.entity_id
_entity_poly.type
_entity_poly.pdbx_seq_one_letter_code
_entity_poly.pdbx_strand_id
1 'polypeptide(L)'
;GFLLPVTEVVSPQYKIKAYLLTDTTNPIVSLSFVFSHAGTVAEKEGQAGLSKMTAALISEAAGGLDSQAFKEKMENYAISLGFGADGDDFSGRLLTTKEFAPIAFDMLRQTLTEPRVDEADLERIRKQMLAGLESQNEDPGQQLGLIANRTLFGTHPYGRNPLGKKEDIESFTPREVKRFVADNLGRSNLIVGLAGDITAEEAGRILDEVFGSLPKRGAADETPAVTPRLSGGFDAHDENLPQSMAFAAAVGTRRNADDFYPLYIANYILGGSGLSSRLNLVAREKEGLTYGVYTGLSVSDKTEMIVGGFSSTSGNFNRVMEIFNEEWNKMGAEGVSAEELEEAKNYLIASYNLRFADISAIAEMLVYMQKEKLGIDFLQERNRYVSEVTLDEVNRAAARYFTPDNLKIIGLGNFKSD
;
A
#
# COMPACT_ATOMS: atom_id res chain seq x y z
N GLY A 1 -18.28 0.29 20.47
CA GLY A 1 -18.86 -0.31 19.33
C GLY A 1 -19.52 0.68 18.41
N PHE A 2 -18.71 1.32 17.58
CA PHE A 2 -19.22 2.35 16.68
C PHE A 2 -19.28 1.91 15.23
N LEU A 3 -18.74 0.75 14.91
CA LEU A 3 -18.73 0.28 13.54
C LEU A 3 -19.95 -0.57 13.27
N LEU A 4 -20.64 -0.23 12.20
CA LEU A 4 -21.78 -0.97 11.71
C LEU A 4 -21.35 -2.34 11.17
N PRO A 5 -22.24 -3.32 11.16
CA PRO A 5 -21.88 -4.65 10.66
C PRO A 5 -21.57 -4.62 9.17
N VAL A 6 -20.62 -5.47 8.80
CA VAL A 6 -20.26 -5.71 7.39
C VAL A 6 -21.09 -6.88 6.87
N THR A 7 -21.65 -6.72 5.67
CA THR A 7 -22.40 -7.78 4.99
C THR A 7 -21.66 -8.21 3.72
N GLU A 8 -21.71 -9.49 3.42
CA GLU A 8 -21.26 -9.99 2.11
C GLU A 8 -22.42 -9.87 1.10
N VAL A 9 -22.12 -9.28 -0.04
CA VAL A 9 -23.06 -9.15 -1.15
C VAL A 9 -22.54 -9.99 -2.32
N VAL A 10 -23.43 -10.75 -2.94
CA VAL A 10 -23.15 -11.48 -4.17
C VAL A 10 -24.12 -11.00 -5.22
N SER A 11 -23.61 -10.50 -6.35
CA SER A 11 -24.47 -9.98 -7.41
C SER A 11 -25.35 -11.07 -8.03
N PRO A 12 -26.58 -10.73 -8.46
CA PRO A 12 -27.53 -11.74 -8.91
C PRO A 12 -27.14 -12.43 -10.21
N GLN A 13 -26.56 -11.70 -11.17
CA GLN A 13 -26.27 -12.22 -12.50
C GLN A 13 -24.86 -12.83 -12.61
N TYR A 14 -23.83 -12.05 -12.32
CA TYR A 14 -22.43 -12.46 -12.54
C TYR A 14 -21.78 -13.04 -11.28
N LYS A 15 -22.50 -13.07 -10.16
CA LYS A 15 -22.00 -13.62 -8.88
C LYS A 15 -20.73 -12.92 -8.39
N ILE A 16 -20.66 -11.63 -8.63
CA ILE A 16 -19.56 -10.78 -8.15
C ILE A 16 -19.76 -10.53 -6.66
N LYS A 17 -18.71 -10.75 -5.89
CA LYS A 17 -18.73 -10.66 -4.44
C LYS A 17 -18.20 -9.29 -3.99
N ALA A 18 -18.80 -8.73 -2.96
CA ALA A 18 -18.32 -7.53 -2.30
C ALA A 18 -18.57 -7.58 -0.80
N TYR A 19 -17.80 -6.81 -0.04
CA TYR A 19 -18.15 -6.49 1.34
C TYR A 19 -18.81 -5.12 1.36
N LEU A 20 -19.88 -5.01 2.11
CA LEU A 20 -20.71 -3.80 2.22
C LEU A 20 -20.85 -3.37 3.66
N LEU A 21 -20.65 -2.09 3.92
CA LEU A 21 -21.03 -1.44 5.16
C LEU A 21 -22.04 -0.33 4.83
N THR A 22 -23.31 -0.56 5.18
CA THR A 22 -24.38 0.44 4.97
C THR A 22 -24.37 1.45 6.09
N ASP A 23 -24.26 2.72 5.73
CA ASP A 23 -24.31 3.86 6.65
C ASP A 23 -25.09 4.99 5.97
N THR A 24 -26.28 5.28 6.50
CA THR A 24 -27.20 6.27 5.95
C THR A 24 -27.08 7.65 6.60
N THR A 25 -26.07 7.85 7.44
CA THR A 25 -25.84 9.12 8.14
C THR A 25 -25.68 10.29 7.18
N ASN A 26 -24.96 10.08 6.08
CA ASN A 26 -24.78 11.05 5.02
C ASN A 26 -25.16 10.42 3.67
N PRO A 27 -25.71 11.20 2.72
CA PRO A 27 -26.15 10.67 1.42
C PRO A 27 -24.96 10.53 0.45
N ILE A 28 -23.94 9.79 0.84
CA ILE A 28 -22.74 9.56 0.05
C ILE A 28 -22.48 8.06 -0.09
N VAL A 29 -21.84 7.67 -1.19
CA VAL A 29 -21.46 6.29 -1.49
C VAL A 29 -20.01 6.27 -1.92
N SER A 30 -19.25 5.35 -1.33
CA SER A 30 -17.87 5.08 -1.69
C SER A 30 -17.71 3.64 -2.16
N LEU A 31 -16.99 3.49 -3.25
CA LEU A 31 -16.62 2.22 -3.84
C LEU A 31 -15.09 2.16 -3.91
N SER A 32 -14.52 1.11 -3.38
CA SER A 32 -13.09 0.80 -3.52
C SER A 32 -12.94 -0.60 -4.09
N PHE A 33 -11.97 -0.80 -4.97
CA PHE A 33 -11.75 -2.11 -5.57
C PHE A 33 -10.29 -2.30 -5.98
N VAL A 34 -9.88 -3.54 -6.05
CA VAL A 34 -8.58 -3.93 -6.61
C VAL A 34 -8.75 -5.07 -7.60
N PHE A 35 -7.89 -5.07 -8.60
CA PHE A 35 -7.65 -6.23 -9.45
C PHE A 35 -6.33 -6.82 -8.99
N SER A 36 -6.40 -7.97 -8.34
CA SER A 36 -5.24 -8.66 -7.79
C SER A 36 -4.29 -9.09 -8.91
N HIS A 37 -2.99 -9.05 -8.62
CA HIS A 37 -1.94 -9.47 -9.56
C HIS A 37 -1.82 -8.59 -10.82
N ALA A 38 -2.49 -7.45 -10.85
CA ALA A 38 -2.55 -6.57 -12.01
C ALA A 38 -1.75 -5.26 -11.82
N GLY A 39 -0.89 -5.18 -10.82
CA GLY A 39 0.04 -4.08 -10.63
C GLY A 39 1.30 -4.23 -11.48
N THR A 40 2.42 -3.69 -11.01
CA THR A 40 3.69 -3.77 -11.76
C THR A 40 4.15 -5.20 -11.98
N VAL A 41 3.75 -6.16 -11.13
CA VAL A 41 4.06 -7.59 -11.31
C VAL A 41 3.46 -8.17 -12.60
N ALA A 42 2.42 -7.55 -13.15
CA ALA A 42 1.80 -7.97 -14.41
C ALA A 42 2.56 -7.45 -15.64
N GLU A 43 3.47 -6.52 -15.47
CA GLU A 43 4.25 -5.95 -16.58
C GLU A 43 5.25 -6.96 -17.08
N LYS A 44 5.21 -7.21 -18.38
CA LYS A 44 6.15 -8.08 -19.09
C LYS A 44 7.40 -7.30 -19.46
N GLU A 45 8.41 -8.00 -19.98
CA GLU A 45 9.60 -7.34 -20.50
C GLU A 45 9.21 -6.32 -21.60
N GLY A 46 9.77 -5.12 -21.52
CA GLY A 46 9.42 -4.00 -22.40
C GLY A 46 8.19 -3.22 -21.96
N GLN A 47 7.57 -3.57 -20.84
CA GLN A 47 6.35 -2.93 -20.36
C GLN A 47 6.53 -2.18 -19.04
N ALA A 48 7.76 -1.88 -18.62
CA ALA A 48 8.01 -1.22 -17.33
C ALA A 48 7.41 0.19 -17.29
N GLY A 49 6.40 0.37 -16.43
CA GLY A 49 5.63 1.60 -16.30
C GLY A 49 4.22 1.53 -16.88
N LEU A 50 3.89 0.47 -17.60
CA LEU A 50 2.59 0.37 -18.31
C LEU A 50 1.39 0.33 -17.35
N SER A 51 1.51 -0.35 -16.20
CA SER A 51 0.41 -0.41 -15.23
C SER A 51 0.04 0.98 -14.68
N LYS A 52 1.05 1.78 -14.35
CA LYS A 52 0.82 3.15 -13.86
C LYS A 52 0.33 4.08 -14.95
N MET A 53 0.84 3.97 -16.16
CA MET A 53 0.34 4.73 -17.30
C MET A 53 -1.12 4.41 -17.59
N THR A 54 -1.48 3.13 -17.57
CA THR A 54 -2.86 2.67 -17.76
C THR A 54 -3.78 3.25 -16.69
N ALA A 55 -3.37 3.19 -15.41
CA ALA A 55 -4.13 3.76 -14.30
C ALA A 55 -4.38 5.26 -14.47
N ALA A 56 -3.37 6.00 -14.92
CA ALA A 56 -3.51 7.43 -15.17
C ALA A 56 -4.44 7.73 -16.36
N LEU A 57 -4.39 6.92 -17.42
CA LEU A 57 -5.11 7.22 -18.67
C LEU A 57 -6.57 6.80 -18.69
N ILE A 58 -6.94 5.68 -18.07
CA ILE A 58 -8.32 5.20 -18.18
C ILE A 58 -9.32 6.07 -17.43
N SER A 59 -8.88 6.89 -16.49
CA SER A 59 -9.72 7.87 -15.79
C SER A 59 -9.75 9.25 -16.46
N GLU A 60 -9.01 9.44 -17.54
CA GLU A 60 -8.96 10.75 -18.24
C GLU A 60 -10.14 10.96 -19.19
N ALA A 61 -10.50 9.91 -19.94
CA ALA A 61 -11.54 9.97 -20.95
C ALA A 61 -12.12 8.59 -21.20
N ALA A 62 -13.42 8.51 -21.45
CA ALA A 62 -14.08 7.23 -21.71
C ALA A 62 -15.36 7.42 -22.53
N GLY A 63 -15.73 6.37 -23.25
CA GLY A 63 -16.94 6.38 -24.08
C GLY A 63 -16.91 7.50 -25.12
N GLY A 64 -17.96 8.27 -25.19
CA GLY A 64 -18.09 9.40 -26.12
C GLY A 64 -17.47 10.71 -25.62
N LEU A 65 -16.86 10.74 -24.42
CA LEU A 65 -16.35 11.97 -23.81
C LEU A 65 -14.81 12.00 -23.85
N ASP A 66 -14.27 13.09 -24.40
CA ASP A 66 -12.84 13.38 -24.30
C ASP A 66 -12.46 13.82 -22.86
N SER A 67 -11.19 14.08 -22.61
CA SER A 67 -10.71 14.39 -21.27
C SER A 67 -11.34 15.64 -20.67
N GLN A 68 -11.59 16.69 -21.48
CA GLN A 68 -12.24 17.90 -21.01
C GLN A 68 -13.69 17.64 -20.65
N ALA A 69 -14.45 17.01 -21.53
CA ALA A 69 -15.86 16.70 -21.31
C ALA A 69 -16.07 15.72 -20.16
N PHE A 70 -15.20 14.74 -20.03
CA PHE A 70 -15.23 13.76 -18.95
C PHE A 70 -15.00 14.44 -17.59
N LYS A 71 -13.99 15.30 -17.51
CA LYS A 71 -13.67 16.06 -16.29
C LYS A 71 -14.83 17.00 -15.90
N GLU A 72 -15.39 17.73 -16.86
CA GLU A 72 -16.54 18.62 -16.63
C GLU A 72 -17.74 17.85 -16.07
N LYS A 73 -18.02 16.67 -16.63
CA LYS A 73 -19.11 15.83 -16.15
C LYS A 73 -18.87 15.36 -14.71
N MET A 74 -17.66 14.95 -14.38
CA MET A 74 -17.32 14.59 -12.99
C MET A 74 -17.51 15.77 -12.03
N GLU A 75 -17.08 16.95 -12.41
CA GLU A 75 -17.24 18.17 -11.60
C GLU A 75 -18.71 18.55 -11.42
N ASN A 76 -19.50 18.49 -12.49
CA ASN A 76 -20.92 18.85 -12.48
C ASN A 76 -21.77 17.93 -11.59
N TYR A 77 -21.37 16.68 -11.46
CA TYR A 77 -22.11 15.67 -10.69
C TYR A 77 -21.41 15.24 -9.40
N ALA A 78 -20.46 16.05 -8.93
CA ALA A 78 -19.74 15.79 -7.68
C ALA A 78 -19.16 14.36 -7.61
N ILE A 79 -18.50 13.92 -8.69
CA ILE A 79 -17.92 12.59 -8.81
C ILE A 79 -16.41 12.69 -8.65
N SER A 80 -15.86 11.88 -7.73
CA SER A 80 -14.41 11.65 -7.61
C SER A 80 -14.14 10.21 -8.03
N LEU A 81 -13.31 10.04 -9.06
CA LEU A 81 -12.98 8.75 -9.65
C LEU A 81 -11.49 8.72 -9.97
N GLY A 82 -10.81 7.65 -9.58
CA GLY A 82 -9.39 7.52 -9.85
C GLY A 82 -8.93 6.08 -9.81
N PHE A 83 -7.79 5.83 -10.45
CA PHE A 83 -7.12 4.54 -10.48
C PHE A 83 -5.67 4.68 -10.06
N GLY A 84 -5.08 3.58 -9.64
CA GLY A 84 -3.67 3.49 -9.29
C GLY A 84 -3.14 2.08 -9.51
N ALA A 85 -1.84 1.95 -9.51
CA ALA A 85 -1.17 0.66 -9.56
C ALA A 85 0.00 0.66 -8.59
N ASP A 86 0.06 -0.32 -7.71
CA ASP A 86 1.23 -0.59 -6.89
C ASP A 86 1.97 -1.83 -7.43
N GLY A 87 2.81 -2.45 -6.62
CA GLY A 87 3.51 -3.65 -7.02
C GLY A 87 2.56 -4.81 -7.36
N ASP A 88 1.62 -5.06 -6.48
CA ASP A 88 0.76 -6.24 -6.54
C ASP A 88 -0.53 -6.01 -7.31
N ASP A 89 -1.17 -4.86 -7.14
CA ASP A 89 -2.56 -4.66 -7.55
C ASP A 89 -2.75 -3.43 -8.42
N PHE A 90 -3.79 -3.51 -9.25
CA PHE A 90 -4.39 -2.36 -9.91
C PHE A 90 -5.64 -1.97 -9.13
N SER A 91 -5.73 -0.73 -8.70
CA SER A 91 -6.80 -0.29 -7.81
C SER A 91 -7.63 0.82 -8.42
N GLY A 92 -8.86 0.95 -7.93
CA GLY A 92 -9.73 2.05 -8.29
C GLY A 92 -10.60 2.48 -7.11
N ARG A 93 -11.07 3.72 -7.20
CA ARG A 93 -11.96 4.30 -6.20
C ARG A 93 -12.98 5.21 -6.84
N LEU A 94 -14.14 5.26 -6.22
CA LEU A 94 -15.23 6.16 -6.61
C LEU A 94 -15.87 6.71 -5.34
N LEU A 95 -16.07 8.03 -5.31
CA LEU A 95 -16.82 8.72 -4.27
C LEU A 95 -17.84 9.64 -4.93
N THR A 96 -19.09 9.55 -4.52
CA THR A 96 -20.17 10.38 -5.08
C THR A 96 -21.31 10.52 -4.07
N THR A 97 -22.26 11.39 -4.40
CA THR A 97 -23.51 11.48 -3.64
C THR A 97 -24.49 10.39 -4.09
N LYS A 98 -25.38 10.00 -3.20
CA LYS A 98 -26.46 9.04 -3.52
C LYS A 98 -27.27 9.48 -4.72
N GLU A 99 -27.57 10.79 -4.84
CA GLU A 99 -28.34 11.37 -5.94
C GLU A 99 -27.69 11.10 -7.31
N PHE A 100 -26.36 11.27 -7.39
CA PHE A 100 -25.62 11.13 -8.63
C PHE A 100 -24.95 9.77 -8.83
N ALA A 101 -25.18 8.86 -7.90
CA ALA A 101 -24.56 7.52 -7.94
C ALA A 101 -24.80 6.77 -9.28
N PRO A 102 -26.01 6.77 -9.86
CA PRO A 102 -26.22 6.10 -11.15
C PRO A 102 -25.33 6.65 -12.27
N ILE A 103 -25.14 7.96 -12.32
CA ILE A 103 -24.27 8.61 -13.32
C ILE A 103 -22.80 8.20 -13.05
N ALA A 104 -22.39 8.24 -11.78
CA ALA A 104 -21.04 7.89 -11.37
C ALA A 104 -20.69 6.44 -11.69
N PHE A 105 -21.59 5.51 -11.43
CA PHE A 105 -21.36 4.09 -11.73
C PHE A 105 -21.28 3.82 -13.23
N ASP A 106 -22.09 4.52 -14.03
CA ASP A 106 -22.00 4.41 -15.49
C ASP A 106 -20.67 4.93 -16.01
N MET A 107 -20.20 6.08 -15.50
CA MET A 107 -18.88 6.62 -15.84
C MET A 107 -17.75 5.66 -15.46
N LEU A 108 -17.83 5.04 -14.27
CA LEU A 108 -16.85 4.04 -13.85
C LEU A 108 -16.84 2.84 -14.80
N ARG A 109 -18.00 2.32 -15.16
CA ARG A 109 -18.11 1.23 -16.13
C ARG A 109 -17.44 1.59 -17.45
N GLN A 110 -17.67 2.79 -17.95
CA GLN A 110 -17.08 3.26 -19.21
C GLN A 110 -15.55 3.32 -19.15
N THR A 111 -14.98 3.77 -18.03
CA THR A 111 -13.52 3.79 -17.87
C THR A 111 -12.89 2.40 -17.99
N LEU A 112 -13.59 1.39 -17.51
CA LEU A 112 -13.10 0.01 -17.50
C LEU A 112 -13.37 -0.74 -18.82
N THR A 113 -14.46 -0.39 -19.53
CA THR A 113 -14.91 -1.14 -20.70
C THR A 113 -14.78 -0.36 -22.02
N GLU A 114 -14.72 0.96 -21.95
CA GLU A 114 -14.65 1.84 -23.12
C GLU A 114 -13.61 2.94 -22.95
N PRO A 115 -12.36 2.62 -22.52
CA PRO A 115 -11.32 3.63 -22.37
C PRO A 115 -10.95 4.20 -23.74
N ARG A 116 -10.83 5.52 -23.84
CA ARG A 116 -10.51 6.18 -25.12
C ARG A 116 -9.02 6.14 -25.43
N VAL A 117 -8.20 6.50 -24.45
CA VAL A 117 -6.74 6.63 -24.59
C VAL A 117 -6.37 7.49 -25.80
N ASP A 118 -6.81 8.74 -25.77
CA ASP A 118 -6.53 9.70 -26.85
C ASP A 118 -5.02 10.01 -26.87
N GLU A 119 -4.47 10.22 -28.09
CA GLU A 119 -3.04 10.51 -28.27
C GLU A 119 -2.55 11.70 -27.46
N ALA A 120 -3.35 12.77 -27.37
CA ALA A 120 -2.97 13.95 -26.61
C ALA A 120 -2.85 13.66 -25.10
N ASP A 121 -3.75 12.85 -24.57
CA ASP A 121 -3.72 12.44 -23.16
C ASP A 121 -2.51 11.53 -22.91
N LEU A 122 -2.25 10.59 -23.81
CA LEU A 122 -1.10 9.69 -23.73
C LEU A 122 0.21 10.48 -23.71
N GLU A 123 0.38 11.45 -24.59
CA GLU A 123 1.61 12.26 -24.65
C GLU A 123 1.77 13.12 -23.39
N ARG A 124 0.70 13.65 -22.85
CA ARG A 124 0.77 14.42 -21.59
C ARG A 124 1.19 13.53 -20.40
N ILE A 125 0.59 12.36 -20.27
CA ILE A 125 0.93 11.40 -19.21
C ILE A 125 2.36 10.87 -19.40
N ARG A 126 2.77 10.56 -20.63
CA ARG A 126 4.15 10.17 -20.95
C ARG A 126 5.16 11.19 -20.44
N LYS A 127 4.94 12.47 -20.74
CA LYS A 127 5.81 13.56 -20.26
C LYS A 127 5.87 13.64 -18.75
N GLN A 128 4.73 13.49 -18.07
CA GLN A 128 4.68 13.48 -16.62
C GLN A 128 5.46 12.31 -16.03
N MET A 129 5.35 11.11 -16.62
CA MET A 129 6.08 9.95 -16.17
C MET A 129 7.57 10.07 -16.38
N LEU A 130 8.00 10.60 -17.52
CA LEU A 130 9.43 10.84 -17.80
C LEU A 130 10.00 11.89 -16.86
N ALA A 131 9.26 12.95 -16.57
CA ALA A 131 9.67 13.96 -15.58
C ALA A 131 9.77 13.33 -14.16
N GLY A 132 8.90 12.40 -13.83
CA GLY A 132 8.95 11.65 -12.57
C GLY A 132 10.22 10.82 -12.45
N LEU A 133 10.67 10.18 -13.51
CA LEU A 133 11.94 9.45 -13.52
C LEU A 133 13.15 10.38 -13.33
N GLU A 134 13.15 11.56 -13.93
CA GLU A 134 14.21 12.55 -13.72
C GLU A 134 14.24 13.04 -12.28
N SER A 135 13.08 13.37 -11.72
CA SER A 135 12.95 13.78 -10.30
C SER A 135 13.45 12.68 -9.36
N GLN A 136 13.15 11.43 -9.67
CA GLN A 136 13.62 10.27 -8.90
C GLN A 136 15.15 10.19 -8.90
N ASN A 137 15.80 10.45 -10.04
CA ASN A 137 17.25 10.42 -10.13
C ASN A 137 17.93 11.55 -9.33
N GLU A 138 17.24 12.64 -9.08
CA GLU A 138 17.75 13.79 -8.34
C GLU A 138 17.46 13.72 -6.83
N ASP A 139 16.59 12.82 -6.41
CA ASP A 139 16.16 12.68 -5.01
C ASP A 139 16.90 11.53 -4.32
N PRO A 140 17.80 11.83 -3.36
CA PRO A 140 18.55 10.79 -2.66
C PRO A 140 17.67 9.78 -1.94
N GLY A 141 16.54 10.19 -1.36
CA GLY A 141 15.60 9.28 -0.69
C GLY A 141 14.99 8.27 -1.66
N GLN A 142 14.59 8.72 -2.84
CA GLN A 142 14.07 7.83 -3.88
C GLN A 142 15.17 6.94 -4.45
N GLN A 143 16.39 7.44 -4.60
CA GLN A 143 17.53 6.64 -5.00
C GLN A 143 17.81 5.51 -4.01
N LEU A 144 17.77 5.83 -2.72
CA LEU A 144 17.93 4.81 -1.68
C LEU A 144 16.86 3.71 -1.80
N GLY A 145 15.61 4.08 -2.04
CA GLY A 145 14.52 3.13 -2.25
C GLY A 145 14.77 2.18 -3.42
N LEU A 146 15.28 2.68 -4.54
CA LEU A 146 15.64 1.85 -5.70
C LEU A 146 16.82 0.92 -5.41
N ILE A 147 17.83 1.43 -4.73
CA ILE A 147 18.97 0.61 -4.29
C ILE A 147 18.50 -0.51 -3.37
N ALA A 148 17.63 -0.20 -2.41
CA ALA A 148 17.08 -1.17 -1.49
C ALA A 148 16.29 -2.27 -2.22
N ASN A 149 15.43 -1.90 -3.15
CA ASN A 149 14.65 -2.87 -3.93
C ASN A 149 15.56 -3.86 -4.67
N ARG A 150 16.57 -3.36 -5.37
CA ARG A 150 17.51 -4.20 -6.10
C ARG A 150 18.33 -5.08 -5.18
N THR A 151 18.80 -4.54 -4.08
CA THR A 151 19.61 -5.27 -3.11
C THR A 151 18.82 -6.40 -2.46
N LEU A 152 17.60 -6.12 -2.05
CA LEU A 152 16.77 -7.08 -1.31
C LEU A 152 16.12 -8.14 -2.21
N PHE A 153 15.73 -7.78 -3.43
CA PHE A 153 14.91 -8.64 -4.28
C PHE A 153 15.54 -9.04 -5.61
N GLY A 154 16.65 -8.42 -6.00
CA GLY A 154 17.38 -8.78 -7.23
C GLY A 154 16.52 -8.68 -8.49
N THR A 155 16.39 -9.77 -9.22
CA THR A 155 15.64 -9.86 -10.49
C THR A 155 14.15 -10.15 -10.31
N HIS A 156 13.69 -10.41 -9.08
CA HIS A 156 12.27 -10.53 -8.78
C HIS A 156 11.54 -9.23 -9.17
N PRO A 157 10.25 -9.27 -9.58
CA PRO A 157 9.50 -8.04 -9.88
C PRO A 157 9.57 -6.95 -8.81
N TYR A 158 9.66 -7.33 -7.54
CA TYR A 158 9.81 -6.36 -6.45
C TYR A 158 11.16 -5.62 -6.45
N GLY A 159 12.16 -6.12 -7.16
CA GLY A 159 13.45 -5.45 -7.33
C GLY A 159 13.48 -4.38 -8.42
N ARG A 160 12.42 -4.27 -9.21
CA ARG A 160 12.33 -3.30 -10.32
C ARG A 160 12.02 -1.89 -9.83
N ASN A 161 12.29 -0.91 -10.70
CA ASN A 161 11.81 0.45 -10.48
C ASN A 161 10.29 0.50 -10.73
N PRO A 162 9.46 0.78 -9.73
CA PRO A 162 8.01 0.81 -9.91
C PRO A 162 7.53 1.92 -10.85
N LEU A 163 8.33 2.99 -11.06
CA LEU A 163 8.01 4.04 -12.02
C LEU A 163 8.28 3.63 -13.48
N GLY A 164 8.91 2.49 -13.69
CA GLY A 164 9.19 1.98 -15.03
C GLY A 164 10.58 2.30 -15.54
N LYS A 165 10.73 2.20 -16.86
CA LYS A 165 11.96 2.51 -17.60
C LYS A 165 11.67 3.53 -18.68
N LYS A 166 12.62 4.44 -18.89
CA LYS A 166 12.51 5.50 -19.90
C LYS A 166 12.20 4.93 -21.29
N GLU A 167 12.95 3.94 -21.73
CA GLU A 167 12.81 3.33 -23.04
C GLU A 167 11.44 2.71 -23.25
N ASP A 168 10.91 2.06 -22.23
CA ASP A 168 9.60 1.42 -22.30
C ASP A 168 8.49 2.47 -22.33
N ILE A 169 8.57 3.48 -21.45
CA ILE A 169 7.58 4.57 -21.38
C ILE A 169 7.51 5.33 -22.70
N GLU A 170 8.65 5.57 -23.36
CA GLU A 170 8.73 6.22 -24.67
C GLU A 170 8.07 5.39 -25.78
N SER A 171 7.96 4.07 -25.62
CA SER A 171 7.44 3.15 -26.64
C SER A 171 5.93 2.92 -26.59
N PHE A 172 5.26 3.24 -25.49
CA PHE A 172 3.85 2.88 -25.31
C PHE A 172 2.92 3.64 -26.24
N THR A 173 1.96 2.93 -26.81
CA THR A 173 0.90 3.46 -27.66
C THR A 173 -0.47 3.18 -27.01
N PRO A 174 -1.56 3.80 -27.51
CA PRO A 174 -2.90 3.47 -27.00
C PRO A 174 -3.24 1.98 -27.01
N ARG A 175 -2.70 1.26 -27.95
CA ARG A 175 -2.92 -0.19 -28.10
C ARG A 175 -2.44 -0.96 -26.87
N GLU A 176 -1.21 -0.70 -26.39
CA GLU A 176 -0.65 -1.39 -25.24
C GLU A 176 -1.47 -1.08 -23.98
N VAL A 177 -1.92 0.15 -23.80
CA VAL A 177 -2.75 0.55 -22.67
C VAL A 177 -4.08 -0.20 -22.67
N LYS A 178 -4.78 -0.21 -23.80
CA LYS A 178 -6.05 -0.93 -23.95
C LYS A 178 -5.88 -2.44 -23.75
N ARG A 179 -4.78 -2.98 -24.24
CA ARG A 179 -4.47 -4.39 -24.09
C ARG A 179 -4.19 -4.76 -22.63
N PHE A 180 -3.48 -3.90 -21.91
CA PHE A 180 -3.25 -4.10 -20.49
C PHE A 180 -4.56 -4.23 -19.72
N VAL A 181 -5.52 -3.35 -20.00
CA VAL A 181 -6.86 -3.41 -19.41
C VAL A 181 -7.55 -4.74 -19.75
N ALA A 182 -7.57 -5.10 -21.02
CA ALA A 182 -8.25 -6.33 -21.49
C ALA A 182 -7.65 -7.61 -20.92
N ASP A 183 -6.33 -7.67 -20.77
CA ASP A 183 -5.63 -8.86 -20.31
C ASP A 183 -5.61 -9.01 -18.78
N ASN A 184 -5.66 -7.91 -18.03
CA ASN A 184 -5.38 -7.95 -16.60
C ASN A 184 -6.56 -7.62 -15.69
N LEU A 185 -7.55 -6.85 -16.17
CA LEU A 185 -8.70 -6.46 -15.35
C LEU A 185 -9.91 -7.32 -15.67
N GLY A 186 -10.13 -8.33 -14.86
CA GLY A 186 -11.23 -9.27 -15.06
C GLY A 186 -12.00 -9.54 -13.77
N ARG A 187 -13.10 -10.28 -13.90
CA ARG A 187 -13.92 -10.64 -12.74
C ARG A 187 -13.23 -11.62 -11.80
N SER A 188 -12.35 -12.47 -12.32
CA SER A 188 -11.65 -13.49 -11.54
C SER A 188 -10.67 -12.92 -10.49
N ASN A 189 -10.15 -11.74 -10.73
CA ASN A 189 -9.18 -11.09 -9.84
C ASN A 189 -9.70 -9.80 -9.20
N LEU A 190 -11.00 -9.59 -9.18
CA LEU A 190 -11.66 -8.41 -8.64
C LEU A 190 -12.04 -8.60 -7.17
N ILE A 191 -11.69 -7.62 -6.34
CA ILE A 191 -12.11 -7.52 -4.93
C ILE A 191 -12.75 -6.16 -4.72
N VAL A 192 -13.96 -6.12 -4.14
CA VAL A 192 -14.75 -4.88 -4.03
C VAL A 192 -15.17 -4.62 -2.60
N GLY A 193 -15.07 -3.36 -2.19
CA GLY A 193 -15.62 -2.82 -0.95
C GLY A 193 -16.57 -1.65 -1.24
N LEU A 194 -17.74 -1.67 -0.63
CA LEU A 194 -18.77 -0.63 -0.75
C LEU A 194 -19.14 -0.11 0.64
N ALA A 195 -19.22 1.20 0.77
CA ALA A 195 -19.61 1.82 2.04
C ALA A 195 -20.49 3.05 1.78
N GLY A 196 -21.44 3.29 2.66
CA GLY A 196 -22.29 4.48 2.61
C GLY A 196 -23.76 4.19 2.46
N ASP A 197 -24.47 5.14 1.86
CA ASP A 197 -25.93 5.11 1.73
C ASP A 197 -26.34 4.24 0.53
N ILE A 198 -26.17 2.95 0.69
CA ILE A 198 -26.49 1.94 -0.33
C ILE A 198 -26.96 0.67 0.37
N THR A 199 -28.05 0.08 -0.12
CA THR A 199 -28.56 -1.18 0.38
C THR A 199 -27.83 -2.39 -0.25
N ALA A 200 -27.95 -3.56 0.37
CA ALA A 200 -27.39 -4.80 -0.19
C ALA A 200 -27.96 -5.13 -1.59
N GLU A 201 -29.24 -4.87 -1.79
CA GLU A 201 -29.89 -5.10 -3.08
C GLU A 201 -29.37 -4.15 -4.17
N GLU A 202 -29.27 -2.85 -3.84
CA GLU A 202 -28.67 -1.86 -4.74
C GLU A 202 -27.21 -2.20 -5.07
N ALA A 203 -26.44 -2.61 -4.05
CA ALA A 203 -25.05 -3.02 -4.23
C ALA A 203 -24.91 -4.19 -5.21
N GLY A 204 -25.76 -5.21 -5.09
CA GLY A 204 -25.77 -6.35 -6.00
C GLY A 204 -26.00 -5.93 -7.45
N ARG A 205 -26.97 -5.05 -7.70
CA ARG A 205 -27.23 -4.53 -9.06
C ARG A 205 -26.04 -3.75 -9.61
N ILE A 206 -25.43 -2.91 -8.77
CA ILE A 206 -24.29 -2.08 -9.17
C ILE A 206 -23.09 -2.96 -9.54
N LEU A 207 -22.81 -4.00 -8.79
CA LEU A 207 -21.73 -4.94 -9.11
C LEU A 207 -21.88 -5.53 -10.50
N ASP A 208 -23.10 -5.95 -10.87
CA ASP A 208 -23.37 -6.48 -12.21
C ASP A 208 -23.25 -5.38 -13.29
N GLU A 209 -23.82 -4.20 -13.04
CA GLU A 209 -23.79 -3.10 -14.00
C GLU A 209 -22.38 -2.58 -14.26
N VAL A 210 -21.57 -2.43 -13.23
CA VAL A 210 -20.21 -1.84 -13.36
C VAL A 210 -19.20 -2.87 -13.86
N PHE A 211 -19.21 -4.08 -13.31
CA PHE A 211 -18.16 -5.06 -13.52
C PHE A 211 -18.57 -6.27 -14.32
N GLY A 212 -19.86 -6.45 -14.57
CA GLY A 212 -20.37 -7.65 -15.22
C GLY A 212 -19.88 -7.88 -16.64
N SER A 213 -19.65 -6.79 -17.39
CA SER A 213 -19.16 -6.86 -18.77
C SER A 213 -17.64 -7.02 -18.89
N LEU A 214 -16.91 -7.01 -17.77
CA LEU A 214 -15.49 -7.31 -17.79
C LEU A 214 -15.23 -8.75 -18.23
N PRO A 215 -14.04 -9.04 -18.78
CA PRO A 215 -13.66 -10.43 -19.07
C PRO A 215 -13.79 -11.30 -17.80
N LYS A 216 -14.14 -12.56 -18.00
CA LYS A 216 -14.23 -13.51 -16.90
C LYS A 216 -12.89 -13.67 -16.19
N ARG A 217 -11.78 -13.67 -16.95
CA ARG A 217 -10.42 -13.84 -16.44
C ARG A 217 -9.63 -12.54 -16.56
N GLY A 218 -9.02 -12.14 -15.43
CA GLY A 218 -8.01 -11.12 -15.37
C GLY A 218 -6.62 -11.72 -15.14
N ALA A 219 -5.71 -10.90 -14.60
CA ALA A 219 -4.35 -11.35 -14.31
C ALA A 219 -4.34 -12.57 -13.40
N ALA A 220 -3.50 -13.56 -13.73
CA ALA A 220 -3.26 -14.73 -12.92
C ALA A 220 -2.11 -14.48 -11.93
N ASP A 221 -2.08 -15.27 -10.85
CA ASP A 221 -1.00 -15.24 -9.88
C ASP A 221 0.22 -16.01 -10.40
N GLU A 222 1.11 -15.32 -11.08
CA GLU A 222 2.32 -15.89 -11.69
C GLU A 222 3.61 -15.47 -10.99
N THR A 223 3.52 -14.59 -9.99
CA THR A 223 4.69 -14.05 -9.28
C THR A 223 5.08 -14.99 -8.12
N PRO A 224 6.33 -15.47 -8.06
CA PRO A 224 6.75 -16.32 -6.95
C PRO A 224 6.90 -15.55 -5.65
N ALA A 225 6.77 -16.24 -4.53
CA ALA A 225 7.13 -15.71 -3.23
C ALA A 225 8.63 -15.41 -3.19
N VAL A 226 9.03 -14.42 -2.41
CA VAL A 226 10.43 -14.00 -2.29
C VAL A 226 10.75 -13.62 -0.85
N THR A 227 11.93 -14.00 -0.41
CA THR A 227 12.48 -13.57 0.89
C THR A 227 13.51 -12.48 0.62
N PRO A 228 13.51 -11.37 1.37
CA PRO A 228 14.51 -10.32 1.17
C PRO A 228 15.92 -10.86 1.49
N ARG A 229 16.91 -10.42 0.72
CA ARG A 229 18.31 -10.80 0.91
C ARG A 229 18.93 -9.93 1.99
N LEU A 230 19.25 -10.54 3.14
CA LEU A 230 19.75 -9.81 4.30
C LEU A 230 21.26 -9.99 4.54
N SER A 231 21.94 -10.75 3.72
CA SER A 231 23.38 -10.99 3.88
C SER A 231 24.22 -9.72 3.78
N GLY A 232 25.34 -9.66 4.50
CA GLY A 232 26.28 -8.55 4.44
C GLY A 232 26.07 -7.43 5.45
N GLY A 233 25.02 -7.48 6.28
CA GLY A 233 24.77 -6.50 7.34
C GLY A 233 24.54 -5.08 6.82
N PHE A 234 25.57 -4.24 6.80
CA PHE A 234 25.49 -2.86 6.33
C PHE A 234 26.10 -2.71 4.93
N ASP A 235 25.28 -2.21 4.00
CA ASP A 235 25.71 -1.84 2.65
C ASP A 235 25.80 -0.31 2.56
N ALA A 236 27.02 0.21 2.41
CA ALA A 236 27.27 1.63 2.23
C ALA A 236 27.31 1.98 0.75
N HIS A 237 26.51 2.95 0.35
CA HIS A 237 26.57 3.57 -0.97
C HIS A 237 27.06 5.01 -0.79
N ASP A 238 28.33 5.24 -1.14
CA ASP A 238 28.99 6.52 -0.91
C ASP A 238 28.50 7.58 -1.89
N GLU A 239 28.02 8.69 -1.34
CA GLU A 239 27.67 9.89 -2.08
C GLU A 239 27.91 11.09 -1.17
N ASN A 240 28.48 12.16 -1.71
CA ASN A 240 28.78 13.36 -0.92
C ASN A 240 27.52 14.16 -0.64
N LEU A 241 26.80 13.78 0.41
CA LEU A 241 25.55 14.39 0.83
C LEU A 241 25.73 15.03 2.24
N PRO A 242 25.12 16.20 2.50
CA PRO A 242 25.14 16.79 3.83
C PRO A 242 24.36 15.95 4.86
N GLN A 243 23.35 15.21 4.41
CA GLN A 243 22.63 14.25 5.22
C GLN A 243 22.81 12.85 4.65
N SER A 244 23.00 11.89 5.53
CA SER A 244 23.05 10.47 5.17
C SER A 244 21.76 9.80 5.62
N MET A 245 21.35 8.78 4.89
CA MET A 245 20.09 8.11 5.14
C MET A 245 20.23 6.59 5.06
N ALA A 246 19.37 5.90 5.74
CA ALA A 246 19.35 4.45 5.77
C ALA A 246 17.95 3.90 5.60
N PHE A 247 17.89 2.76 4.93
CA PHE A 247 16.75 1.86 4.88
C PHE A 247 17.12 0.58 5.61
N ALA A 248 16.25 0.12 6.51
CA ALA A 248 16.44 -1.12 7.24
C ALA A 248 15.40 -2.13 6.82
N ALA A 249 15.80 -3.38 6.68
CA ALA A 249 14.92 -4.48 6.28
C ALA A 249 15.18 -5.73 7.11
N ALA A 250 14.12 -6.43 7.43
CA ALA A 250 14.14 -7.73 8.10
C ALA A 250 12.98 -8.58 7.60
N VAL A 251 13.03 -9.88 7.83
CA VAL A 251 11.90 -10.78 7.58
C VAL A 251 10.87 -10.61 8.70
N GLY A 252 9.62 -10.46 8.33
CA GLY A 252 8.48 -10.37 9.24
C GLY A 252 7.55 -11.56 9.10
N THR A 253 6.25 -11.33 9.37
CA THR A 253 5.23 -12.37 9.31
C THR A 253 4.03 -11.94 8.46
N ARG A 254 3.23 -12.92 8.03
CA ARG A 254 2.01 -12.68 7.24
C ARG A 254 0.96 -11.93 8.07
N ARG A 255 0.11 -11.17 7.37
CA ARG A 255 -0.92 -10.34 8.02
C ARG A 255 -1.93 -11.17 8.85
N ASN A 256 -2.24 -12.38 8.40
CA ASN A 256 -3.19 -13.28 9.07
C ASN A 256 -2.50 -14.38 9.90
N ALA A 257 -1.21 -14.26 10.18
CA ALA A 257 -0.47 -15.21 11.01
C ALA A 257 -0.81 -15.03 12.49
N ASP A 258 -0.65 -16.10 13.27
CA ASP A 258 -0.93 -16.10 14.72
C ASP A 258 -0.05 -15.11 15.49
N ASP A 259 1.18 -14.89 15.03
CA ASP A 259 2.12 -13.98 15.67
C ASP A 259 2.09 -12.55 15.13
N PHE A 260 1.10 -12.21 14.29
CA PHE A 260 1.02 -10.87 13.71
C PHE A 260 0.83 -9.80 14.77
N TYR A 261 -0.17 -9.91 15.64
CA TYR A 261 -0.42 -8.88 16.67
C TYR A 261 0.68 -8.82 17.72
N PRO A 262 1.25 -9.93 18.20
CA PRO A 262 2.46 -9.88 19.00
C PRO A 262 3.60 -9.08 18.36
N LEU A 263 3.91 -9.34 17.10
CA LEU A 263 4.94 -8.60 16.35
C LEU A 263 4.53 -7.13 16.13
N TYR A 264 3.29 -6.89 15.77
CA TYR A 264 2.75 -5.55 15.57
C TYR A 264 2.93 -4.67 16.81
N ILE A 265 2.66 -5.21 17.99
CA ILE A 265 2.84 -4.49 19.26
C ILE A 265 4.32 -4.26 19.56
N ALA A 266 5.17 -5.28 19.39
CA ALA A 266 6.61 -5.13 19.58
C ALA A 266 7.19 -4.04 18.66
N ASN A 267 6.82 -4.06 17.39
CA ASN A 267 7.20 -3.03 16.42
C ASN A 267 6.71 -1.64 16.83
N TYR A 268 5.46 -1.55 17.28
CA TYR A 268 4.89 -0.29 17.74
C TYR A 268 5.73 0.34 18.86
N ILE A 269 6.14 -0.46 19.83
CA ILE A 269 6.96 -0.02 20.96
C ILE A 269 8.36 0.38 20.51
N LEU A 270 8.98 -0.40 19.63
CA LEU A 270 10.35 -0.14 19.15
C LEU A 270 10.45 1.13 18.31
N GLY A 271 9.63 1.26 17.29
CA GLY A 271 9.77 2.34 16.31
C GLY A 271 8.49 2.78 15.61
N GLY A 272 7.35 2.15 15.88
CA GLY A 272 6.10 2.42 15.20
C GLY A 272 5.25 3.53 15.82
N SER A 273 5.52 3.92 17.06
CA SER A 273 4.71 4.89 17.80
C SER A 273 5.15 6.34 17.66
N GLY A 274 5.95 6.64 16.63
CA GLY A 274 6.43 8.00 16.40
C GLY A 274 7.37 8.47 17.50
N LEU A 275 7.13 9.68 18.01
CA LEU A 275 8.04 10.33 18.99
C LEU A 275 8.14 9.58 20.32
N SER A 276 7.16 8.80 20.69
CA SER A 276 7.16 8.02 21.94
C SER A 276 7.81 6.65 21.81
N SER A 277 8.26 6.25 20.62
CA SER A 277 8.94 4.98 20.39
C SER A 277 10.31 4.95 21.08
N ARG A 278 10.78 3.75 21.42
CA ARG A 278 12.12 3.59 22.02
C ARG A 278 13.22 4.22 21.18
N LEU A 279 13.17 4.01 19.86
CA LEU A 279 14.17 4.56 18.94
C LEU A 279 14.20 6.09 18.95
N ASN A 280 13.05 6.75 18.92
CA ASN A 280 12.99 8.20 18.95
C ASN A 280 13.36 8.78 20.33
N LEU A 281 13.01 8.09 21.42
CA LEU A 281 13.39 8.52 22.76
C LEU A 281 14.92 8.57 22.93
N VAL A 282 15.63 7.60 22.37
CA VAL A 282 17.09 7.55 22.46
C VAL A 282 17.75 8.44 21.40
N ALA A 283 17.46 8.23 20.13
CA ALA A 283 18.19 8.89 19.04
C ALA A 283 17.84 10.36 18.88
N ARG A 284 16.57 10.72 19.09
CA ARG A 284 16.08 12.09 18.89
C ARG A 284 16.04 12.89 20.18
N GLU A 285 15.33 12.43 21.21
CA GLU A 285 15.11 13.21 22.43
C GLU A 285 16.32 13.21 23.35
N LYS A 286 16.92 12.06 23.60
CA LYS A 286 18.04 11.94 24.52
C LYS A 286 19.35 12.46 23.93
N GLU A 287 19.67 12.08 22.69
CA GLU A 287 20.96 12.41 22.06
C GLU A 287 20.85 13.48 20.96
N GLY A 288 19.66 13.79 20.45
CA GLY A 288 19.44 14.87 19.48
C GLY A 288 20.09 14.65 18.12
N LEU A 289 20.27 13.40 17.69
CA LEU A 289 21.08 13.05 16.53
C LEU A 289 20.30 12.96 15.23
N THR A 290 18.99 12.82 15.29
CA THR A 290 18.14 12.63 14.11
C THR A 290 16.83 13.38 14.28
N TYR A 291 16.18 13.71 13.15
CA TYR A 291 14.82 14.26 13.14
C TYR A 291 13.75 13.18 13.36
N GLY A 292 14.07 11.96 13.05
CA GLY A 292 13.19 10.83 13.26
C GLY A 292 13.81 9.51 12.82
N VAL A 293 13.38 8.46 13.49
CA VAL A 293 13.73 7.09 13.18
C VAL A 293 12.47 6.24 13.37
N TYR A 294 12.25 5.26 12.51
CA TYR A 294 11.02 4.48 12.55
C TYR A 294 11.26 3.02 12.20
N THR A 295 10.34 2.18 12.62
CA THR A 295 10.15 0.82 12.13
C THR A 295 8.68 0.59 11.80
N GLY A 296 8.40 -0.34 10.91
CA GLY A 296 7.05 -0.67 10.48
C GLY A 296 6.97 -2.08 9.91
N LEU A 297 5.76 -2.58 9.78
CA LEU A 297 5.51 -3.86 9.12
C LEU A 297 5.12 -3.58 7.67
N SER A 298 5.75 -4.29 6.74
CA SER A 298 5.48 -4.19 5.31
C SER A 298 5.17 -5.58 4.77
N VAL A 299 3.89 -5.86 4.57
CA VAL A 299 3.42 -7.14 4.06
C VAL A 299 2.87 -6.95 2.66
N SER A 300 3.48 -7.62 1.70
CA SER A 300 3.02 -7.67 0.30
C SER A 300 2.54 -9.07 -0.03
N ASP A 301 1.99 -9.29 -1.20
CA ASP A 301 1.50 -10.62 -1.60
C ASP A 301 2.59 -11.69 -1.55
N LYS A 302 3.84 -11.31 -1.87
CA LYS A 302 4.93 -12.27 -2.06
C LYS A 302 6.06 -12.17 -1.04
N THR A 303 5.98 -11.23 -0.10
CA THR A 303 7.00 -11.08 0.94
C THR A 303 6.43 -10.46 2.21
N GLU A 304 7.05 -10.77 3.32
CA GLU A 304 6.73 -10.21 4.63
C GLU A 304 7.99 -9.57 5.20
N MET A 305 7.92 -8.27 5.50
CA MET A 305 9.07 -7.56 6.04
C MET A 305 8.74 -6.75 7.29
N ILE A 306 9.76 -6.55 8.10
CA ILE A 306 9.86 -5.42 9.00
C ILE A 306 10.78 -4.44 8.28
N VAL A 307 10.34 -3.19 8.15
CA VAL A 307 11.13 -2.14 7.52
C VAL A 307 11.43 -1.04 8.52
N GLY A 308 12.43 -0.25 8.24
CA GLY A 308 12.75 0.91 9.06
C GLY A 308 13.55 1.92 8.27
N GLY A 309 13.80 3.04 8.89
CA GLY A 309 14.62 4.09 8.28
C GLY A 309 14.99 5.17 9.26
N PHE A 310 16.06 5.86 8.94
CA PHE A 310 16.50 7.05 9.65
C PHE A 310 17.35 7.91 8.73
N SER A 311 17.44 9.19 9.08
CA SER A 311 18.33 10.13 8.43
C SER A 311 18.92 11.06 9.47
N SER A 312 20.14 11.51 9.21
CA SER A 312 20.86 12.44 10.09
C SER A 312 21.87 13.22 9.29
N THR A 313 22.47 14.24 9.92
CA THR A 313 23.71 14.80 9.35
C THR A 313 24.72 13.68 9.20
N SER A 314 25.60 13.77 8.19
CA SER A 314 26.57 12.71 7.91
C SER A 314 27.50 12.41 9.09
N GLY A 315 27.88 13.40 9.87
CA GLY A 315 28.71 13.22 11.06
C GLY A 315 28.03 12.42 12.19
N ASN A 316 26.71 12.40 12.23
CA ASN A 316 25.94 11.68 13.28
C ASN A 316 25.45 10.31 12.82
N PHE A 317 25.54 10.01 11.54
CA PHE A 317 24.91 8.82 10.96
C PHE A 317 25.37 7.52 11.64
N ASN A 318 26.65 7.34 11.83
CA ASN A 318 27.18 6.09 12.41
C ASN A 318 26.65 5.88 13.83
N ARG A 319 26.51 6.95 14.61
CA ARG A 319 25.95 6.85 15.98
C ARG A 319 24.45 6.49 15.93
N VAL A 320 23.69 7.06 15.02
CA VAL A 320 22.26 6.71 14.86
C VAL A 320 22.11 5.25 14.44
N MET A 321 22.95 4.79 13.53
CA MET A 321 22.94 3.37 13.12
C MET A 321 23.30 2.46 14.30
N GLU A 322 24.27 2.82 15.12
CA GLU A 322 24.64 2.07 16.33
C GLU A 322 23.45 1.98 17.30
N ILE A 323 22.74 3.10 17.54
CA ILE A 323 21.54 3.12 18.38
C ILE A 323 20.45 2.22 17.79
N PHE A 324 20.25 2.27 16.49
CA PHE A 324 19.25 1.43 15.80
C PHE A 324 19.56 -0.06 16.03
N ASN A 325 20.81 -0.48 15.85
CA ASN A 325 21.24 -1.86 16.09
C ASN A 325 21.09 -2.25 17.56
N GLU A 326 21.49 -1.39 18.48
CA GLU A 326 21.40 -1.64 19.92
C GLU A 326 19.95 -1.84 20.37
N GLU A 327 19.05 -0.94 19.98
CA GLU A 327 17.64 -1.01 20.35
C GLU A 327 16.93 -2.20 19.68
N TRP A 328 17.27 -2.51 18.43
CA TRP A 328 16.79 -3.68 17.72
C TRP A 328 17.15 -4.96 18.47
N ASN A 329 18.42 -5.13 18.81
CA ASN A 329 18.92 -6.30 19.51
C ASN A 329 18.38 -6.40 20.94
N LYS A 330 18.24 -5.27 21.61
CA LYS A 330 17.67 -5.19 22.96
C LYS A 330 16.19 -5.62 22.96
N MET A 331 15.43 -5.24 21.97
CA MET A 331 14.04 -5.68 21.83
C MET A 331 13.96 -7.20 21.76
N GLY A 332 14.80 -7.84 20.98
CA GLY A 332 14.83 -9.30 20.89
C GLY A 332 15.33 -10.00 22.14
N ALA A 333 16.37 -9.45 22.78
CA ALA A 333 16.99 -10.07 23.95
C ALA A 333 16.18 -9.89 25.24
N GLU A 334 15.57 -8.73 25.42
CA GLU A 334 14.89 -8.36 26.67
C GLU A 334 13.37 -8.26 26.52
N GLY A 335 12.87 -8.06 25.32
CA GLY A 335 11.44 -7.87 25.07
C GLY A 335 10.91 -6.54 25.62
N VAL A 336 9.64 -6.55 25.99
CA VAL A 336 8.93 -5.38 26.55
C VAL A 336 8.50 -5.66 27.98
N SER A 337 8.25 -4.60 28.75
CA SER A 337 7.67 -4.70 30.09
C SER A 337 6.14 -4.83 30.00
N ALA A 338 5.54 -5.31 31.08
CA ALA A 338 4.08 -5.36 31.22
C ALA A 338 3.46 -3.95 31.09
N GLU A 339 4.13 -2.94 31.62
CA GLU A 339 3.67 -1.54 31.54
C GLU A 339 3.70 -1.01 30.11
N GLU A 340 4.80 -1.25 29.37
CA GLU A 340 4.89 -0.89 27.95
C GLU A 340 3.80 -1.57 27.12
N LEU A 341 3.51 -2.83 27.38
CA LEU A 341 2.45 -3.57 26.70
C LEU A 341 1.07 -2.94 26.96
N GLU A 342 0.76 -2.62 28.20
CA GLU A 342 -0.54 -2.01 28.54
C GLU A 342 -0.69 -0.62 27.92
N GLU A 343 0.33 0.21 27.94
CA GLU A 343 0.32 1.53 27.29
C GLU A 343 0.10 1.41 25.79
N ALA A 344 0.80 0.48 25.13
CA ALA A 344 0.66 0.23 23.69
C ALA A 344 -0.76 -0.22 23.35
N LYS A 345 -1.32 -1.19 24.09
CA LYS A 345 -2.69 -1.66 23.89
C LYS A 345 -3.70 -0.54 24.05
N ASN A 346 -3.59 0.24 25.11
CA ASN A 346 -4.52 1.34 25.39
C ASN A 346 -4.55 2.34 24.25
N TYR A 347 -3.40 2.73 23.73
CA TYR A 347 -3.32 3.66 22.60
C TYR A 347 -3.88 3.04 21.32
N LEU A 348 -3.48 1.82 20.99
CA LEU A 348 -3.90 1.15 19.76
C LEU A 348 -5.42 0.94 19.73
N ILE A 349 -6.02 0.63 20.86
CA ILE A 349 -7.48 0.46 20.98
C ILE A 349 -8.19 1.81 20.92
N ALA A 350 -7.70 2.80 21.66
CA ALA A 350 -8.33 4.12 21.69
C ALA A 350 -8.28 4.84 20.34
N SER A 351 -7.18 4.69 19.59
CA SER A 351 -7.01 5.35 18.30
C SER A 351 -7.65 4.62 17.10
N TYR A 352 -8.16 3.41 17.32
CA TYR A 352 -8.67 2.57 16.22
C TYR A 352 -9.79 3.25 15.41
N ASN A 353 -10.75 3.85 16.10
CA ASN A 353 -11.91 4.47 15.44
C ASN A 353 -11.53 5.68 14.57
N LEU A 354 -10.39 6.31 14.83
CA LEU A 354 -9.93 7.46 14.04
C LEU A 354 -9.59 7.07 12.60
N ARG A 355 -9.31 5.80 12.34
CA ARG A 355 -9.02 5.29 10.99
C ARG A 355 -10.24 5.28 10.08
N PHE A 356 -11.45 5.38 10.64
CA PHE A 356 -12.72 5.26 9.92
C PHE A 356 -13.50 6.57 9.96
N ALA A 357 -12.79 7.69 9.97
CA ALA A 357 -13.38 9.02 10.01
C ALA A 357 -14.15 9.36 8.73
N ASP A 358 -13.79 8.76 7.59
CA ASP A 358 -14.49 8.95 6.33
C ASP A 358 -14.91 7.61 5.69
N ILE A 359 -15.91 7.71 4.84
CA ILE A 359 -16.52 6.53 4.21
C ILE A 359 -15.58 5.84 3.20
N SER A 360 -14.68 6.61 2.58
CA SER A 360 -13.70 6.05 1.63
C SER A 360 -12.68 5.17 2.35
N ALA A 361 -12.23 5.57 3.53
CA ALA A 361 -11.34 4.75 4.37
C ALA A 361 -12.00 3.42 4.74
N ILE A 362 -13.31 3.44 5.01
CA ILE A 362 -14.07 2.22 5.30
C ILE A 362 -14.11 1.31 4.07
N ALA A 363 -14.43 1.85 2.90
CA ALA A 363 -14.49 1.06 1.66
C ALA A 363 -13.13 0.39 1.35
N GLU A 364 -12.03 1.12 1.53
CA GLU A 364 -10.67 0.59 1.37
C GLU A 364 -10.38 -0.54 2.37
N MET A 365 -10.80 -0.38 3.61
CA MET A 365 -10.64 -1.42 4.64
C MET A 365 -11.42 -2.69 4.27
N LEU A 366 -12.62 -2.56 3.70
CA LEU A 366 -13.40 -3.70 3.26
C LEU A 366 -12.70 -4.50 2.15
N VAL A 367 -11.98 -3.83 1.27
CA VAL A 367 -11.11 -4.51 0.27
C VAL A 367 -9.96 -5.23 0.97
N TYR A 368 -9.27 -4.54 1.88
CA TYR A 368 -8.13 -5.08 2.62
C TYR A 368 -8.49 -6.33 3.42
N MET A 369 -9.65 -6.31 4.08
CA MET A 369 -10.15 -7.47 4.84
C MET A 369 -10.32 -8.72 3.97
N GLN A 370 -10.79 -8.55 2.75
CA GLN A 370 -10.94 -9.65 1.79
C GLN A 370 -9.60 -10.11 1.26
N LYS A 371 -8.75 -9.18 0.87
CA LYS A 371 -7.42 -9.47 0.33
C LYS A 371 -6.55 -10.23 1.33
N GLU A 372 -6.54 -9.80 2.59
CA GLU A 372 -5.72 -10.39 3.64
C GLU A 372 -6.43 -11.51 4.43
N LYS A 373 -7.65 -11.86 4.03
CA LYS A 373 -8.43 -12.97 4.63
C LYS A 373 -8.62 -12.79 6.13
N LEU A 374 -9.00 -11.58 6.55
CA LEU A 374 -9.18 -11.24 7.97
C LEU A 374 -10.54 -11.64 8.54
N GLY A 375 -11.49 -11.97 7.66
CA GLY A 375 -12.85 -12.30 8.05
C GLY A 375 -13.78 -11.09 8.06
N ILE A 376 -15.07 -11.36 7.90
CA ILE A 376 -16.11 -10.32 7.79
C ILE A 376 -16.31 -9.52 9.09
N ASP A 377 -15.98 -10.11 10.22
CA ASP A 377 -16.14 -9.50 11.54
C ASP A 377 -14.92 -8.70 12.00
N PHE A 378 -13.91 -8.59 11.17
CA PHE A 378 -12.62 -8.00 11.53
C PHE A 378 -12.74 -6.58 12.11
N LEU A 379 -13.57 -5.72 11.52
CA LEU A 379 -13.73 -4.35 12.00
C LEU A 379 -14.16 -4.30 13.47
N GLN A 380 -15.05 -5.19 13.88
CA GLN A 380 -15.57 -5.26 15.24
C GLN A 380 -14.63 -6.04 16.18
N GLU A 381 -13.89 -7.01 15.66
CA GLU A 381 -13.07 -7.92 16.45
C GLU A 381 -11.62 -7.46 16.65
N ARG A 382 -11.14 -6.53 15.85
CA ARG A 382 -9.72 -6.11 15.84
C ARG A 382 -9.24 -5.69 17.25
N ASN A 383 -10.02 -4.90 17.97
CA ASN A 383 -9.63 -4.43 19.29
C ASN A 383 -9.53 -5.57 20.31
N ARG A 384 -10.37 -6.60 20.16
CA ARG A 384 -10.28 -7.81 20.97
C ARG A 384 -8.97 -8.54 20.70
N TYR A 385 -8.57 -8.67 19.43
CA TYR A 385 -7.30 -9.33 19.07
C TYR A 385 -6.09 -8.61 19.70
N VAL A 386 -6.09 -7.29 19.68
CA VAL A 386 -5.03 -6.50 20.33
C VAL A 386 -5.07 -6.70 21.85
N SER A 387 -6.26 -6.63 22.48
CA SER A 387 -6.40 -6.72 23.92
C SER A 387 -5.99 -8.07 24.50
N GLU A 388 -6.15 -9.14 23.73
CA GLU A 388 -5.86 -10.52 24.16
C GLU A 388 -4.38 -10.91 24.04
N VAL A 389 -3.56 -10.10 23.40
CA VAL A 389 -2.13 -10.38 23.28
C VAL A 389 -1.47 -10.38 24.66
N THR A 390 -0.74 -11.43 24.98
CA THR A 390 -0.06 -11.59 26.27
C THR A 390 1.39 -11.08 26.17
N LEU A 391 1.96 -10.76 27.35
CA LEU A 391 3.37 -10.36 27.45
C LEU A 391 4.29 -11.47 26.92
N ASP A 392 4.01 -12.71 27.22
CA ASP A 392 4.77 -13.85 26.75
C ASP A 392 4.76 -13.95 25.21
N GLU A 393 3.59 -13.75 24.59
CA GLU A 393 3.46 -13.77 23.14
C GLU A 393 4.27 -12.65 22.47
N VAL A 394 4.20 -11.42 23.00
CA VAL A 394 5.00 -10.29 22.49
C VAL A 394 6.48 -10.57 22.59
N ASN A 395 6.92 -11.06 23.75
CA ASN A 395 8.35 -11.31 23.99
C ASN A 395 8.89 -12.49 23.17
N ARG A 396 8.05 -13.49 22.89
CA ARG A 396 8.42 -14.57 21.95
C ARG A 396 8.54 -14.07 20.51
N ALA A 397 7.62 -13.24 20.06
CA ALA A 397 7.70 -12.61 18.73
C ALA A 397 8.94 -11.72 18.65
N ALA A 398 9.18 -10.89 19.66
CA ALA A 398 10.37 -10.04 19.70
C ALA A 398 11.66 -10.87 19.60
N ALA A 399 11.77 -11.94 20.34
CA ALA A 399 12.94 -12.82 20.34
C ALA A 399 13.15 -13.49 18.97
N ARG A 400 12.05 -13.79 18.27
CA ARG A 400 12.10 -14.43 16.95
C ARG A 400 12.57 -13.48 15.85
N TYR A 401 12.05 -12.25 15.83
CA TYR A 401 12.24 -11.34 14.70
C TYR A 401 13.32 -10.29 14.92
N PHE A 402 13.51 -9.80 16.13
CA PHE A 402 14.49 -8.75 16.42
C PHE A 402 15.82 -9.34 16.84
N THR A 403 16.51 -9.93 15.87
CA THR A 403 17.84 -10.53 16.07
C THR A 403 18.86 -9.85 15.17
N PRO A 404 20.17 -9.93 15.52
CA PRO A 404 21.21 -9.33 14.66
C PRO A 404 21.23 -9.88 13.24
N ASP A 405 20.96 -11.18 13.07
CA ASP A 405 21.00 -11.85 11.78
C ASP A 405 19.77 -11.52 10.92
N ASN A 406 18.66 -11.08 11.53
CA ASN A 406 17.44 -10.68 10.85
C ASN A 406 17.39 -9.17 10.66
N LEU A 407 18.45 -8.57 10.17
CA LEU A 407 18.50 -7.14 9.92
C LEU A 407 19.55 -6.82 8.86
N LYS A 408 19.15 -6.05 7.85
CA LYS A 408 20.05 -5.46 6.88
C LYS A 408 19.80 -3.96 6.84
N ILE A 409 20.89 -3.19 6.87
CA ILE A 409 20.82 -1.73 6.71
C ILE A 409 21.52 -1.35 5.42
N ILE A 410 20.84 -0.55 4.61
CA ILE A 410 21.35 -0.01 3.35
C ILE A 410 21.42 1.49 3.50
N GLY A 411 22.61 2.05 3.35
CA GLY A 411 22.86 3.48 3.53
C GLY A 411 23.27 4.19 2.26
N LEU A 412 22.83 5.43 2.12
CA LEU A 412 23.25 6.35 1.06
C LEU A 412 23.72 7.64 1.70
N GLY A 413 24.95 8.05 1.44
CA GLY A 413 25.51 9.26 1.98
C GLY A 413 27.02 9.18 2.21
N ASN A 414 27.52 9.98 3.14
CA ASN A 414 28.93 10.01 3.52
C ASN A 414 29.10 9.33 4.89
N PHE A 415 29.79 8.19 4.91
CA PHE A 415 29.96 7.34 6.10
C PHE A 415 31.38 7.35 6.66
N LYS A 416 32.25 8.20 6.12
CA LYS A 416 33.61 8.33 6.61
C LYS A 416 33.60 9.03 7.95
N SER A 417 34.30 8.48 8.94
CA SER A 417 34.59 9.16 10.19
C SER A 417 35.60 10.28 9.90
N ASP A 418 35.36 11.46 10.42
CA ASP A 418 36.36 12.56 10.43
C ASP A 418 37.51 12.20 11.33
#